data_21aada9ac3d26f84b071ca271795e0aa
#
_entry.id   21aada9ac3d26f84b071ca271795e0aa
#
_cell.length_a   1.000
_cell.length_b   1.000
_cell.length_c   1.000
_cell.angle_alpha   90.00
_cell.angle_beta   90.00
_cell.angle_gamma   90.00
#
_symmetry.space_group_name_H-M   'P 1'
#
loop_
_entity.id
_entity.type
_entity.pdbx_description
1 polymer ?
#
loop_
_entity_poly.entity_id
_entity_poly.type
_entity_poly.pdbx_seq_one_letter_code
_entity_poly.pdbx_strand_id
1 'polypeptide(L)'
;MNRRNMIKNVGGTIALTALGVSNNNAQGNISTNSKLKGNIGHSVCRWCYGSIPMNEFAKACADMGIQSIELLGENEWAGLNKYGLKCALGNATDYGITKGFNRLEYHDKLIADYTDIIPKAAAAGVPTLICFSGNSDGQTDNDGLINCAVGLRKLMPVAEKYGITLVIELLNTNDHKDYQCSKTSWAYALCEMVASERLKILYDIYHMQIMEGNIVDTIKKYQKHIGHYHTGGVPGRHEIDDTQELNYPLVMKTIVQTGFKGYVAQEFLPAQENKLESLKKGVLICDV
;
A
#
# COMPACT_ATOMS: atom_id res chain seq x y z
N MET A 1 32.17 51.93 4.72
CA MET A 1 30.76 52.37 4.97
C MET A 1 30.06 51.31 5.82
N ASN A 2 29.69 51.68 7.04
CA ASN A 2 29.32 50.74 8.12
C ASN A 2 27.82 50.51 8.14
N ARG A 3 27.38 49.25 8.11
CA ARG A 3 25.99 48.82 8.01
C ARG A 3 25.13 49.04 9.27
N ARG A 4 25.54 49.88 10.18
CA ARG A 4 24.93 50.08 11.52
C ARG A 4 24.02 51.27 11.69
N ASN A 5 23.73 52.08 10.67
CA ASN A 5 23.01 53.35 10.83
C ASN A 5 21.72 53.49 10.01
N MET A 6 20.97 52.39 9.83
CA MET A 6 19.71 52.48 9.05
C MET A 6 18.45 52.05 9.83
N ILE A 7 18.47 52.13 11.14
CA ILE A 7 17.26 51.92 11.96
C ILE A 7 17.17 53.06 13.02
N LYS A 8 16.76 54.25 12.60
CA LYS A 8 16.15 55.28 13.45
C LYS A 8 15.29 56.16 12.59
N ASN A 9 14.03 56.28 12.99
CA ASN A 9 12.95 57.13 12.52
C ASN A 9 11.93 56.46 11.57
N VAL A 10 10.97 55.77 12.15
CA VAL A 10 9.53 55.97 11.88
C VAL A 10 8.78 55.68 13.18
N GLY A 11 8.51 56.75 13.95
CA GLY A 11 7.54 56.74 15.01
C GLY A 11 6.16 56.99 14.38
N GLY A 12 5.34 55.98 14.29
CA GLY A 12 3.94 56.10 13.89
C GLY A 12 3.07 55.36 14.92
N THR A 13 2.30 56.13 15.63
CA THR A 13 1.29 55.68 16.61
C THR A 13 0.24 54.86 15.88
N ILE A 14 0.19 53.54 16.12
CA ILE A 14 -0.90 52.69 15.63
C ILE A 14 -1.82 52.37 16.80
N ALA A 15 -3.05 52.89 16.72
CA ALA A 15 -4.13 52.57 17.63
C ALA A 15 -4.48 51.09 17.54
N LEU A 16 -4.40 50.36 18.66
CA LEU A 16 -4.90 48.99 18.77
C LEU A 16 -6.43 49.00 18.73
N THR A 17 -7.02 48.68 17.61
CA THR A 17 -8.39 48.16 17.56
C THR A 17 -8.32 46.64 17.76
N ALA A 18 -8.79 46.21 18.92
CA ALA A 18 -8.97 44.78 19.22
C ALA A 18 -10.10 44.22 18.33
N LEU A 19 -9.73 43.63 17.20
CA LEU A 19 -10.61 42.72 16.45
C LEU A 19 -10.58 41.39 17.14
N GLY A 20 -11.70 41.00 17.78
CA GLY A 20 -11.92 39.68 18.32
C GLY A 20 -11.82 38.65 17.22
N VAL A 21 -10.71 37.86 17.21
CA VAL A 21 -10.60 36.64 16.41
C VAL A 21 -11.45 35.60 17.12
N SER A 22 -12.68 35.42 16.67
CA SER A 22 -13.46 34.24 17.01
C SER A 22 -12.74 33.03 16.39
N ASN A 23 -12.14 32.18 17.21
CA ASN A 23 -11.70 30.85 16.83
C ASN A 23 -12.92 30.03 16.45
N ASN A 24 -13.31 30.11 15.18
CA ASN A 24 -14.14 29.09 14.58
C ASN A 24 -13.26 27.87 14.35
N ASN A 25 -13.17 26.99 15.35
CA ASN A 25 -12.83 25.61 15.13
C ASN A 25 -13.90 25.01 14.20
N ALA A 26 -13.70 25.13 12.90
CA ALA A 26 -14.40 24.35 11.91
C ALA A 26 -13.90 22.89 12.03
N GLN A 27 -14.30 22.22 13.12
CA GLN A 27 -14.43 20.76 13.08
C GLN A 27 -15.56 20.50 12.08
N GLY A 28 -15.17 20.26 10.82
CA GLY A 28 -16.08 19.77 9.82
C GLY A 28 -16.67 18.47 10.35
N ASN A 29 -17.93 18.49 10.75
CA ASN A 29 -18.71 17.28 10.98
C ASN A 29 -18.69 16.49 9.68
N ILE A 30 -17.83 15.47 9.59
CA ILE A 30 -17.85 14.50 8.51
C ILE A 30 -19.18 13.78 8.64
N SER A 31 -20.08 14.06 7.73
CA SER A 31 -21.40 13.43 7.65
C SER A 31 -21.22 11.91 7.62
N THR A 32 -21.76 11.20 8.61
CA THR A 32 -21.53 9.78 8.86
C THR A 32 -22.22 8.86 7.85
N ASN A 33 -22.80 9.38 6.74
CA ASN A 33 -23.61 8.62 5.78
C ASN A 33 -23.31 8.95 4.31
N SER A 34 -22.14 9.46 3.95
CA SER A 34 -21.80 9.65 2.54
C SER A 34 -21.35 8.32 1.93
N LYS A 35 -22.08 7.84 0.93
CA LYS A 35 -21.65 6.72 0.08
C LYS A 35 -20.32 7.09 -0.56
N LEU A 36 -19.33 6.19 -0.53
CA LEU A 36 -18.04 6.39 -1.20
C LEU A 36 -18.24 6.64 -2.71
N LYS A 37 -17.35 7.42 -3.32
CA LYS A 37 -17.45 7.85 -4.73
C LYS A 37 -17.33 6.70 -5.73
N GLY A 38 -16.63 5.60 -5.33
CA GLY A 38 -16.49 4.40 -6.14
C GLY A 38 -15.44 4.49 -7.24
N ASN A 39 -14.59 5.50 -7.22
CA ASN A 39 -13.47 5.65 -8.15
C ASN A 39 -12.28 4.75 -7.77
N ILE A 40 -12.20 4.35 -6.50
CA ILE A 40 -11.14 3.49 -5.93
C ILE A 40 -11.79 2.26 -5.31
N GLY A 41 -11.21 1.09 -5.54
CA GLY A 41 -11.49 -0.12 -4.77
C GLY A 41 -10.78 -0.03 -3.42
N HIS A 42 -11.52 0.20 -2.33
CA HIS A 42 -10.94 0.30 -1.00
C HIS A 42 -10.72 -1.07 -0.37
N SER A 43 -9.53 -1.30 0.14
CA SER A 43 -9.13 -2.50 0.88
C SER A 43 -8.42 -2.13 2.19
N VAL A 44 -8.17 -3.11 3.05
CA VAL A 44 -7.41 -2.95 4.29
C VAL A 44 -6.62 -4.21 4.63
N CYS A 45 -5.38 -4.04 5.08
CA CYS A 45 -4.53 -5.13 5.53
C CYS A 45 -4.93 -5.59 6.93
N ARG A 46 -5.28 -6.86 7.06
CA ARG A 46 -5.78 -7.46 8.31
C ARG A 46 -4.79 -7.33 9.48
N TRP A 47 -3.51 -7.50 9.22
CA TRP A 47 -2.49 -7.55 10.26
C TRP A 47 -2.38 -6.25 11.08
N CYS A 48 -2.68 -5.08 10.47
CA CYS A 48 -2.68 -3.79 11.17
C CYS A 48 -3.75 -3.69 12.25
N TYR A 49 -4.77 -4.52 12.18
CA TYR A 49 -5.96 -4.52 13.06
C TYR A 49 -6.12 -5.85 13.80
N GLY A 50 -5.03 -6.59 14.01
CA GLY A 50 -5.02 -7.94 14.62
C GLY A 50 -5.67 -8.01 15.99
N SER A 51 -5.70 -6.92 16.75
CA SER A 51 -6.31 -6.85 18.09
C SER A 51 -7.85 -6.83 18.07
N ILE A 52 -8.50 -6.58 16.91
CA ILE A 52 -9.95 -6.55 16.77
C ILE A 52 -10.41 -7.93 16.28
N PRO A 53 -11.41 -8.58 16.90
CA PRO A 53 -11.94 -9.85 16.41
C PRO A 53 -12.39 -9.76 14.96
N MET A 54 -12.09 -10.79 14.12
CA MET A 54 -12.34 -10.76 12.67
C MET A 54 -13.80 -10.44 12.33
N ASN A 55 -14.77 -10.99 13.05
CA ASN A 55 -16.18 -10.74 12.78
C ASN A 55 -16.59 -9.28 13.00
N GLU A 56 -16.07 -8.66 14.05
CA GLU A 56 -16.28 -7.25 14.37
C GLU A 56 -15.59 -6.37 13.31
N PHE A 57 -14.35 -6.69 13.00
CA PHE A 57 -13.56 -5.95 12.01
C PHE A 57 -14.21 -6.02 10.62
N ALA A 58 -14.61 -7.20 10.16
CA ALA A 58 -15.22 -7.37 8.85
C ALA A 58 -16.56 -6.62 8.74
N LYS A 59 -17.39 -6.67 9.81
CA LYS A 59 -18.63 -5.87 9.85
C LYS A 59 -18.32 -4.37 9.74
N ALA A 60 -17.37 -3.86 10.53
CA ALA A 60 -17.00 -2.46 10.51
C ALA A 60 -16.47 -2.02 9.13
N CYS A 61 -15.64 -2.85 8.49
CA CYS A 61 -15.14 -2.58 7.12
C CYS A 61 -16.31 -2.48 6.12
N ALA A 62 -17.25 -3.42 6.16
CA ALA A 62 -18.42 -3.38 5.29
C ALA A 62 -19.28 -2.13 5.53
N ASP A 63 -19.51 -1.74 6.79
CA ASP A 63 -20.26 -0.55 7.17
C ASP A 63 -19.58 0.75 6.69
N MET A 64 -18.24 0.75 6.56
CA MET A 64 -17.45 1.86 6.00
C MET A 64 -17.44 1.92 4.46
N GLY A 65 -17.94 0.86 3.78
CA GLY A 65 -17.89 0.73 2.33
C GLY A 65 -16.56 0.19 1.79
N ILE A 66 -15.68 -0.34 2.66
CA ILE A 66 -14.51 -1.11 2.25
C ILE A 66 -14.99 -2.38 1.55
N GLN A 67 -14.31 -2.78 0.49
CA GLN A 67 -14.72 -3.91 -0.34
C GLN A 67 -13.88 -5.16 -0.10
N SER A 68 -12.70 -5.00 0.52
CA SER A 68 -11.75 -6.09 0.71
C SER A 68 -11.01 -5.97 2.06
N ILE A 69 -10.79 -7.14 2.68
CA ILE A 69 -9.78 -7.31 3.73
C ILE A 69 -8.73 -8.24 3.15
N GLU A 70 -7.46 -7.91 3.28
CA GLU A 70 -6.39 -8.62 2.58
C GLU A 70 -5.24 -9.09 3.48
N LEU A 71 -4.27 -9.76 2.86
CA LEU A 71 -3.17 -10.48 3.50
C LEU A 71 -3.68 -11.58 4.43
N LEU A 72 -4.68 -12.30 3.93
CA LEU A 72 -5.32 -13.44 4.58
C LEU A 72 -4.83 -14.75 3.97
N GLY A 73 -4.85 -15.82 4.79
CA GLY A 73 -4.63 -17.18 4.34
C GLY A 73 -5.88 -17.82 3.72
N GLU A 74 -5.70 -18.96 3.03
CA GLU A 74 -6.77 -19.72 2.35
C GLU A 74 -7.99 -19.96 3.25
N ASN A 75 -7.78 -20.33 4.50
CA ASN A 75 -8.84 -20.69 5.45
C ASN A 75 -9.75 -19.49 5.84
N GLU A 76 -9.32 -18.27 5.56
CA GLU A 76 -10.03 -17.05 5.97
C GLU A 76 -10.85 -16.44 4.83
N TRP A 77 -10.52 -16.74 3.56
CA TRP A 77 -11.13 -16.09 2.39
C TRP A 77 -12.65 -16.23 2.34
N ALA A 78 -13.16 -17.46 2.51
CA ALA A 78 -14.60 -17.74 2.45
C ALA A 78 -15.38 -17.03 3.56
N GLY A 79 -14.76 -16.77 4.71
CA GLY A 79 -15.38 -16.11 5.86
C GLY A 79 -15.80 -14.66 5.61
N LEU A 80 -15.24 -14.02 4.58
CA LEU A 80 -15.55 -12.63 4.22
C LEU A 80 -16.89 -12.49 3.48
N ASN A 81 -17.31 -13.52 2.73
CA ASN A 81 -18.49 -13.49 1.86
C ASN A 81 -19.77 -13.12 2.61
N LYS A 82 -19.94 -13.55 3.86
CA LYS A 82 -21.13 -13.23 4.68
C LYS A 82 -21.29 -11.75 5.00
N TYR A 83 -20.21 -10.94 4.82
CA TYR A 83 -20.23 -9.50 4.99
C TYR A 83 -20.24 -8.75 3.64
N GLY A 84 -20.30 -9.46 2.50
CA GLY A 84 -20.18 -8.87 1.18
C GLY A 84 -18.75 -8.40 0.84
N LEU A 85 -17.75 -8.85 1.63
CA LEU A 85 -16.34 -8.53 1.44
C LEU A 85 -15.63 -9.62 0.63
N LYS A 86 -14.47 -9.26 0.05
CA LYS A 86 -13.56 -10.15 -0.67
C LYS A 86 -12.18 -10.12 -0.02
N CYS A 87 -11.30 -11.04 -0.43
CA CYS A 87 -9.87 -10.90 -0.24
C CYS A 87 -9.25 -10.46 -1.57
N ALA A 88 -8.78 -9.22 -1.66
CA ALA A 88 -8.18 -8.69 -2.90
C ALA A 88 -6.75 -9.19 -3.10
N LEU A 89 -6.02 -9.45 -2.02
CA LEU A 89 -4.64 -9.90 -2.00
C LEU A 89 -4.46 -10.97 -0.93
N GLY A 90 -4.15 -12.20 -1.35
CA GLY A 90 -3.95 -13.35 -0.47
C GLY A 90 -2.48 -13.63 -0.19
N ASN A 91 -2.21 -14.29 0.95
CA ASN A 91 -0.91 -14.88 1.24
C ASN A 91 -0.78 -16.22 0.51
N ALA A 92 0.44 -16.52 0.04
CA ALA A 92 0.70 -17.72 -0.75
C ALA A 92 1.67 -18.70 -0.10
N THR A 93 2.48 -18.27 0.85
CA THR A 93 3.51 -19.09 1.51
C THR A 93 3.70 -18.65 2.96
N ASP A 94 4.30 -19.50 3.77
CA ASP A 94 4.68 -19.22 5.16
C ASP A 94 6.11 -18.66 5.29
N TYR A 95 6.86 -18.51 4.19
CA TYR A 95 8.24 -18.02 4.23
C TYR A 95 8.36 -16.53 4.60
N GLY A 96 7.29 -15.76 4.42
CA GLY A 96 7.27 -14.32 4.74
C GLY A 96 8.25 -13.50 3.89
N ILE A 97 8.62 -12.33 4.41
CA ILE A 97 9.34 -11.28 3.67
C ILE A 97 10.81 -11.66 3.38
N THR A 98 11.47 -12.34 4.30
CA THR A 98 12.93 -12.55 4.26
C THR A 98 13.39 -13.68 3.36
N LYS A 99 12.53 -14.68 3.13
CA LYS A 99 12.82 -15.86 2.29
C LYS A 99 12.01 -15.77 1.00
N GLY A 100 12.62 -15.24 -0.04
CA GLY A 100 11.92 -14.96 -1.27
C GLY A 100 12.59 -15.51 -2.53
N PHE A 101 12.10 -15.06 -3.67
CA PHE A 101 12.52 -15.58 -4.98
C PHE A 101 13.95 -15.19 -5.39
N ASN A 102 14.62 -14.28 -4.68
CA ASN A 102 16.01 -13.92 -4.97
C ASN A 102 17.02 -15.03 -4.65
N ARG A 103 16.61 -16.07 -3.92
CA ARG A 103 17.47 -17.20 -3.50
C ARG A 103 16.97 -18.51 -4.08
N LEU A 104 17.82 -19.17 -4.88
CA LEU A 104 17.49 -20.43 -5.56
C LEU A 104 17.12 -21.56 -4.59
N GLU A 105 17.72 -21.55 -3.39
CA GLU A 105 17.45 -22.54 -2.35
C GLU A 105 16.01 -22.54 -1.83
N TYR A 106 15.26 -21.43 -2.02
CA TYR A 106 13.86 -21.35 -1.62
C TYR A 106 12.89 -21.67 -2.76
N HIS A 107 13.37 -21.79 -4.01
CA HIS A 107 12.52 -21.93 -5.17
C HIS A 107 11.63 -23.15 -5.14
N ASP A 108 12.16 -24.32 -4.74
CA ASP A 108 11.38 -25.57 -4.76
C ASP A 108 10.13 -25.44 -3.88
N LYS A 109 10.28 -24.92 -2.65
CA LYS A 109 9.13 -24.71 -1.77
C LYS A 109 8.22 -23.60 -2.28
N LEU A 110 8.78 -22.44 -2.65
CA LEU A 110 7.97 -21.32 -3.15
C LEU A 110 7.15 -21.74 -4.39
N ILE A 111 7.78 -22.42 -5.34
CA ILE A 111 7.08 -22.87 -6.55
C ILE A 111 5.99 -23.88 -6.20
N ALA A 112 6.24 -24.80 -5.27
CA ALA A 112 5.23 -25.75 -4.80
C ALA A 112 4.05 -25.03 -4.13
N ASP A 113 4.32 -24.13 -3.17
CA ASP A 113 3.29 -23.37 -2.44
C ASP A 113 2.40 -22.55 -3.41
N TYR A 114 3.03 -21.78 -4.32
CA TYR A 114 2.27 -20.97 -5.28
C TYR A 114 1.50 -21.81 -6.30
N THR A 115 2.06 -22.92 -6.74
CA THR A 115 1.37 -23.84 -7.67
C THR A 115 0.13 -24.47 -7.04
N ASP A 116 0.19 -24.78 -5.74
CA ASP A 116 -0.96 -25.29 -4.97
C ASP A 116 -2.02 -24.21 -4.70
N ILE A 117 -1.61 -23.01 -4.28
CA ILE A 117 -2.54 -21.98 -3.82
C ILE A 117 -3.23 -21.22 -4.97
N ILE A 118 -2.59 -21.05 -6.14
CA ILE A 118 -3.14 -20.29 -7.27
C ILE A 118 -4.51 -20.83 -7.73
N PRO A 119 -4.72 -22.13 -7.95
CA PRO A 119 -6.04 -22.66 -8.30
C PRO A 119 -7.10 -22.40 -7.21
N LYS A 120 -6.71 -22.48 -5.95
CA LYS A 120 -7.59 -22.26 -4.79
C LYS A 120 -7.99 -20.79 -4.67
N ALA A 121 -7.03 -19.89 -4.89
CA ALA A 121 -7.29 -18.44 -4.94
C ALA A 121 -8.30 -18.10 -6.06
N ALA A 122 -8.12 -18.66 -7.25
CA ALA A 122 -9.05 -18.49 -8.36
C ALA A 122 -10.45 -18.99 -8.01
N ALA A 123 -10.57 -20.17 -7.42
CA ALA A 123 -11.85 -20.74 -6.99
C ALA A 123 -12.53 -19.92 -5.90
N ALA A 124 -11.76 -19.29 -5.02
CA ALA A 124 -12.27 -18.40 -3.96
C ALA A 124 -12.55 -16.96 -4.43
N GLY A 125 -12.20 -16.60 -5.68
CA GLY A 125 -12.35 -15.25 -6.22
C GLY A 125 -11.30 -14.26 -5.69
N VAL A 126 -10.14 -14.74 -5.23
CA VAL A 126 -8.99 -13.93 -4.82
C VAL A 126 -8.16 -13.63 -6.07
N PRO A 127 -8.10 -12.38 -6.54
CA PRO A 127 -7.50 -12.05 -7.85
C PRO A 127 -5.98 -11.95 -7.83
N THR A 128 -5.39 -11.68 -6.67
CA THR A 128 -3.95 -11.44 -6.53
C THR A 128 -3.35 -12.19 -5.35
N LEU A 129 -2.09 -12.57 -5.48
CA LEU A 129 -1.28 -13.16 -4.41
C LEU A 129 0.00 -12.35 -4.25
N ILE A 130 0.36 -12.04 -3.00
CA ILE A 130 1.60 -11.32 -2.68
C ILE A 130 2.80 -12.24 -2.85
N CYS A 131 3.93 -11.70 -3.33
CA CYS A 131 5.22 -12.36 -3.32
C CYS A 131 6.34 -11.40 -2.91
N PHE A 132 7.44 -11.96 -2.42
CA PHE A 132 8.58 -11.21 -1.90
C PHE A 132 9.87 -11.60 -2.60
N SER A 133 10.76 -10.62 -2.76
CA SER A 133 12.12 -10.90 -3.24
C SER A 133 12.94 -11.72 -2.25
N GLY A 134 12.79 -11.41 -0.98
CA GLY A 134 13.67 -11.90 0.10
C GLY A 134 14.80 -10.92 0.42
N ASN A 135 15.59 -11.24 1.44
CA ASN A 135 16.79 -10.51 1.80
C ASN A 135 17.92 -10.83 0.84
N SER A 136 18.83 -9.86 0.62
CA SER A 136 19.97 -10.04 -0.28
C SER A 136 21.03 -10.98 0.31
N ASP A 137 21.24 -10.95 1.62
CA ASP A 137 22.28 -11.72 2.33
C ASP A 137 23.64 -11.65 1.62
N GLY A 138 24.00 -10.44 1.17
CA GLY A 138 25.25 -10.17 0.47
C GLY A 138 25.23 -10.49 -1.04
N GLN A 139 24.11 -10.94 -1.60
CA GLN A 139 23.94 -11.14 -3.03
C GLN A 139 23.82 -9.79 -3.77
N THR A 140 24.34 -9.72 -4.99
CA THR A 140 24.21 -8.49 -5.80
C THR A 140 22.77 -8.27 -6.27
N ASP A 141 22.43 -7.00 -6.58
CA ASP A 141 21.12 -6.66 -7.14
C ASP A 141 20.81 -7.44 -8.44
N ASN A 142 21.82 -7.64 -9.29
CA ASN A 142 21.67 -8.38 -10.54
C ASN A 142 21.43 -9.88 -10.32
N ASP A 143 22.17 -10.50 -9.41
CA ASP A 143 21.98 -11.93 -9.13
C ASP A 143 20.59 -12.16 -8.53
N GLY A 144 20.17 -11.30 -7.58
CA GLY A 144 18.83 -11.36 -7.00
C GLY A 144 17.72 -11.19 -8.05
N LEU A 145 17.90 -10.23 -8.96
CA LEU A 145 16.98 -10.00 -10.06
C LEU A 145 16.83 -11.21 -10.98
N ILE A 146 17.96 -11.79 -11.40
CA ILE A 146 18.00 -12.99 -12.26
C ILE A 146 17.32 -14.17 -11.54
N ASN A 147 17.67 -14.41 -10.29
CA ASN A 147 17.08 -15.50 -9.50
C ASN A 147 15.57 -15.34 -9.34
N CYS A 148 15.09 -14.13 -9.00
CA CYS A 148 13.65 -13.84 -8.93
C CYS A 148 12.97 -14.15 -10.27
N ALA A 149 13.54 -13.70 -11.38
CA ALA A 149 12.98 -13.96 -12.71
C ALA A 149 12.93 -15.45 -13.05
N VAL A 150 13.96 -16.22 -12.70
CA VAL A 150 14.00 -17.68 -12.89
C VAL A 150 12.87 -18.38 -12.13
N GLY A 151 12.66 -18.03 -10.86
CA GLY A 151 11.63 -18.64 -10.03
C GLY A 151 10.22 -18.25 -10.48
N LEU A 152 9.98 -16.94 -10.66
CA LEU A 152 8.66 -16.42 -11.02
C LEU A 152 8.21 -16.86 -12.42
N ARG A 153 9.10 -16.96 -13.41
CA ARG A 153 8.76 -17.50 -14.73
C ARG A 153 8.16 -18.91 -14.69
N LYS A 154 8.59 -19.75 -13.75
CA LYS A 154 8.03 -21.10 -13.59
C LYS A 154 6.57 -21.09 -13.14
N LEU A 155 6.12 -19.98 -12.49
CA LEU A 155 4.76 -19.80 -12.00
C LEU A 155 3.83 -19.16 -13.05
N MET A 156 4.37 -18.46 -14.05
CA MET A 156 3.53 -17.72 -15.00
C MET A 156 2.54 -18.61 -15.76
N PRO A 157 2.89 -19.83 -16.23
CA PRO A 157 1.92 -20.69 -16.91
C PRO A 157 0.69 -21.03 -16.04
N VAL A 158 0.88 -21.28 -14.74
CA VAL A 158 -0.25 -21.56 -13.84
C VAL A 158 -1.00 -20.28 -13.48
N ALA A 159 -0.31 -19.18 -13.24
CA ALA A 159 -0.92 -17.88 -12.98
C ALA A 159 -1.80 -17.41 -14.17
N GLU A 160 -1.30 -17.54 -15.39
CA GLU A 160 -2.02 -17.22 -16.64
C GLU A 160 -3.25 -18.12 -16.83
N LYS A 161 -3.09 -19.43 -16.62
CA LYS A 161 -4.18 -20.41 -16.73
C LYS A 161 -5.36 -20.07 -15.82
N TYR A 162 -5.08 -19.66 -14.59
CA TYR A 162 -6.11 -19.37 -13.59
C TYR A 162 -6.48 -17.89 -13.47
N GLY A 163 -5.82 -17.02 -14.24
CA GLY A 163 -6.08 -15.58 -14.23
C GLY A 163 -5.63 -14.85 -12.96
N ILE A 164 -4.75 -15.46 -12.16
CA ILE A 164 -4.22 -14.87 -10.93
C ILE A 164 -3.01 -14.00 -11.23
N THR A 165 -2.93 -12.83 -10.59
CA THR A 165 -1.77 -11.94 -10.68
C THR A 165 -0.90 -12.10 -9.42
N LEU A 166 0.39 -12.32 -9.60
CA LEU A 166 1.37 -12.22 -8.53
C LEU A 166 1.83 -10.77 -8.42
N VAL A 167 1.90 -10.22 -7.21
CA VAL A 167 2.40 -8.86 -6.99
C VAL A 167 3.64 -8.90 -6.10
N ILE A 168 4.78 -8.44 -6.66
CA ILE A 168 6.03 -8.31 -5.91
C ILE A 168 6.01 -7.02 -5.10
N GLU A 169 6.18 -7.12 -3.77
CA GLU A 169 6.11 -5.96 -2.91
C GLU A 169 7.42 -5.19 -2.84
N LEU A 170 7.30 -3.87 -2.91
CA LEU A 170 8.37 -2.91 -2.68
C LEU A 170 8.44 -2.53 -1.20
N LEU A 171 9.57 -2.78 -0.53
CA LEU A 171 9.76 -2.44 0.88
C LEU A 171 10.98 -1.51 1.08
N ASN A 172 10.91 -0.66 2.11
CA ASN A 172 12.03 0.18 2.51
C ASN A 172 13.07 -0.58 3.35
N THR A 173 14.34 -0.22 3.20
CA THR A 173 15.46 -0.86 3.90
C THR A 173 15.68 -0.33 5.34
N ASN A 174 14.93 0.68 5.78
CA ASN A 174 14.96 1.15 7.17
C ASN A 174 14.23 0.17 8.08
N ASP A 175 13.02 -0.28 7.68
CA ASP A 175 12.18 -1.20 8.43
C ASP A 175 12.52 -2.66 8.12
N HIS A 176 12.89 -2.94 6.87
CA HIS A 176 13.22 -4.27 6.35
C HIS A 176 14.68 -4.29 5.86
N LYS A 177 15.60 -4.32 6.82
CA LYS A 177 17.04 -4.32 6.51
C LYS A 177 17.37 -5.42 5.52
N ASP A 178 18.18 -5.05 4.51
CA ASP A 178 18.69 -5.98 3.49
C ASP A 178 17.63 -6.56 2.53
N TYR A 179 16.38 -6.06 2.54
CA TYR A 179 15.38 -6.48 1.56
C TYR A 179 15.77 -6.06 0.14
N GLN A 180 15.72 -6.98 -0.81
CA GLN A 180 16.29 -6.79 -2.15
C GLN A 180 15.42 -5.89 -3.04
N CYS A 181 14.11 -6.11 -3.09
CA CYS A 181 13.18 -5.34 -3.93
C CYS A 181 12.80 -4.01 -3.27
N SER A 182 13.78 -3.12 -3.11
CA SER A 182 13.63 -1.83 -2.41
C SER A 182 13.56 -0.62 -3.33
N LYS A 183 13.57 -0.84 -4.67
CA LYS A 183 13.52 0.24 -5.68
C LYS A 183 12.53 -0.10 -6.78
N THR A 184 11.71 0.90 -7.16
CA THR A 184 10.72 0.72 -8.24
C THR A 184 11.36 0.31 -9.57
N SER A 185 12.55 0.83 -9.89
CA SER A 185 13.27 0.47 -11.11
C SER A 185 13.72 -0.99 -11.13
N TRP A 186 14.05 -1.57 -9.96
CA TRP A 186 14.42 -2.97 -9.85
C TRP A 186 13.18 -3.88 -10.04
N ALA A 187 12.06 -3.55 -9.40
CA ALA A 187 10.80 -4.29 -9.56
C ALA A 187 10.29 -4.21 -11.02
N TYR A 188 10.41 -3.04 -11.65
CA TYR A 188 10.10 -2.85 -13.07
C TYR A 188 10.96 -3.76 -13.96
N ALA A 189 12.28 -3.79 -13.75
CA ALA A 189 13.18 -4.66 -14.51
C ALA A 189 12.81 -6.16 -14.32
N LEU A 190 12.41 -6.56 -13.11
CA LEU A 190 11.91 -7.91 -12.86
C LEU A 190 10.66 -8.22 -13.67
N CYS A 191 9.68 -7.32 -13.71
CA CYS A 191 8.46 -7.50 -14.52
C CYS A 191 8.80 -7.64 -16.02
N GLU A 192 9.68 -6.78 -16.55
CA GLU A 192 10.14 -6.86 -17.94
C GLU A 192 10.87 -8.18 -18.23
N MET A 193 11.74 -8.63 -17.30
CA MET A 193 12.45 -9.90 -17.45
C MET A 193 11.51 -11.10 -17.43
N VAL A 194 10.51 -11.11 -16.57
CA VAL A 194 9.52 -12.22 -16.50
C VAL A 194 8.61 -12.18 -17.71
N ALA A 195 8.29 -11.01 -18.25
CA ALA A 195 7.54 -10.77 -19.48
C ALA A 195 6.14 -11.42 -19.48
N SER A 196 5.41 -11.34 -18.35
CA SER A 196 4.03 -11.80 -18.21
C SER A 196 3.15 -10.72 -17.56
N GLU A 197 1.94 -10.56 -18.08
CA GLU A 197 0.93 -9.68 -17.47
C GLU A 197 0.46 -10.17 -16.09
N ARG A 198 0.86 -11.37 -15.67
CA ARG A 198 0.53 -11.96 -14.37
C ARG A 198 1.60 -11.73 -13.30
N LEU A 199 2.65 -10.96 -13.61
CA LEU A 199 3.56 -10.40 -12.61
C LEU A 199 3.44 -8.89 -12.63
N LYS A 200 3.08 -8.31 -11.50
CA LYS A 200 2.95 -6.86 -11.30
C LYS A 200 3.67 -6.43 -10.03
N ILE A 201 3.73 -5.14 -9.81
CA ILE A 201 4.31 -4.51 -8.62
C ILE A 201 3.18 -4.23 -7.63
N LEU A 202 3.37 -4.57 -6.37
CA LEU A 202 2.67 -3.96 -5.27
C LEU A 202 3.47 -2.70 -4.89
N TYR A 203 2.89 -1.54 -5.19
CA TYR A 203 3.50 -0.26 -4.89
C TYR A 203 3.04 0.23 -3.52
N ASP A 204 3.84 -0.04 -2.49
CA ASP A 204 3.60 0.50 -1.16
C ASP A 204 4.09 1.95 -1.09
N ILE A 205 3.14 2.88 -0.98
CA ILE A 205 3.39 4.33 -1.00
C ILE A 205 4.23 4.75 0.22
N TYR A 206 3.99 4.15 1.39
CA TYR A 206 4.78 4.40 2.59
C TYR A 206 6.25 4.03 2.38
N HIS A 207 6.49 2.81 1.90
CA HIS A 207 7.85 2.32 1.68
C HIS A 207 8.58 3.15 0.61
N MET A 208 7.90 3.48 -0.48
CA MET A 208 8.53 4.19 -1.59
C MET A 208 8.71 5.68 -1.29
N GLN A 209 7.90 6.29 -0.42
CA GLN A 209 8.18 7.64 0.06
C GLN A 209 9.52 7.70 0.80
N ILE A 210 9.80 6.72 1.66
CA ILE A 210 11.06 6.62 2.42
C ILE A 210 12.27 6.38 1.49
N MET A 211 12.09 5.53 0.46
CA MET A 211 13.19 5.10 -0.41
C MET A 211 13.49 6.07 -1.55
N GLU A 212 12.46 6.59 -2.20
CA GLU A 212 12.60 7.27 -3.49
C GLU A 212 11.93 8.64 -3.52
N GLY A 213 10.84 8.84 -2.76
CA GLY A 213 9.99 10.01 -2.91
C GLY A 213 9.36 10.10 -4.30
N ASN A 214 9.03 11.32 -4.77
CA ASN A 214 8.51 11.59 -6.12
C ASN A 214 7.36 10.66 -6.56
N ILE A 215 6.49 10.31 -5.61
CA ILE A 215 5.45 9.26 -5.72
C ILE A 215 4.56 9.45 -6.95
N VAL A 216 4.09 10.69 -7.19
CA VAL A 216 3.14 10.99 -8.28
C VAL A 216 3.74 10.69 -9.67
N ASP A 217 4.97 11.11 -9.92
CA ASP A 217 5.62 10.86 -11.21
C ASP A 217 6.01 9.39 -11.38
N THR A 218 6.43 8.74 -10.29
CA THR A 218 6.75 7.31 -10.29
C THR A 218 5.52 6.47 -10.62
N ILE A 219 4.35 6.76 -10.02
CA ILE A 219 3.08 6.09 -10.36
C ILE A 219 2.74 6.26 -11.84
N LYS A 220 2.80 7.49 -12.37
CA LYS A 220 2.53 7.75 -13.80
C LYS A 220 3.48 6.98 -14.72
N LYS A 221 4.77 6.95 -14.37
CA LYS A 221 5.80 6.28 -15.16
C LYS A 221 5.62 4.78 -15.23
N TYR A 222 5.29 4.15 -14.10
CA TYR A 222 5.25 2.69 -13.99
C TYR A 222 3.83 2.11 -13.93
N GLN A 223 2.79 2.92 -14.19
CA GLN A 223 1.38 2.56 -14.05
C GLN A 223 0.98 1.22 -14.66
N LYS A 224 1.56 0.83 -15.80
CA LYS A 224 1.26 -0.44 -16.48
C LYS A 224 1.74 -1.68 -15.72
N HIS A 225 2.74 -1.49 -14.84
CA HIS A 225 3.35 -2.56 -14.07
C HIS A 225 2.84 -2.62 -12.63
N ILE A 226 2.09 -1.62 -12.18
CA ILE A 226 1.53 -1.60 -10.82
C ILE A 226 0.19 -2.32 -10.82
N GLY A 227 0.07 -3.38 -10.01
CA GLY A 227 -1.13 -4.19 -9.86
C GLY A 227 -1.86 -4.01 -8.54
N HIS A 228 -1.22 -3.38 -7.54
CA HIS A 228 -1.78 -3.15 -6.21
C HIS A 228 -1.10 -1.97 -5.52
N TYR A 229 -1.80 -1.32 -4.58
CA TYR A 229 -1.25 -0.22 -3.80
C TYR A 229 -1.49 -0.41 -2.31
N HIS A 230 -0.47 -0.11 -1.48
CA HIS A 230 -0.60 0.06 -0.04
C HIS A 230 -0.36 1.50 0.38
N THR A 231 -0.96 1.90 1.51
CA THR A 231 -0.86 3.25 2.08
C THR A 231 -0.33 3.21 3.51
N GLY A 232 0.37 4.26 3.93
CA GLY A 232 0.80 4.47 5.31
C GLY A 232 1.39 5.86 5.48
N GLY A 233 1.21 6.47 6.65
CA GLY A 233 1.74 7.81 6.92
C GLY A 233 3.25 7.79 7.11
N VAL A 234 3.95 8.76 6.53
CA VAL A 234 5.39 8.97 6.74
C VAL A 234 5.58 10.26 7.53
N PRO A 235 6.32 10.23 8.64
CA PRO A 235 7.02 9.09 9.24
C PRO A 235 6.12 8.15 10.05
N GLY A 236 6.60 6.96 10.39
CA GLY A 236 6.09 6.09 11.43
C GLY A 236 5.04 5.06 11.01
N ARG A 237 4.59 5.04 9.74
CA ARG A 237 3.57 4.12 9.21
C ARG A 237 2.23 4.21 9.95
N HIS A 238 1.90 5.41 10.47
CA HIS A 238 0.67 5.69 11.17
C HIS A 238 -0.44 6.21 10.23
N GLU A 239 -1.42 6.92 10.79
CA GLU A 239 -2.54 7.54 10.05
C GLU A 239 -2.05 8.33 8.84
N ILE A 240 -2.90 8.43 7.81
CA ILE A 240 -2.61 9.17 6.56
C ILE A 240 -3.27 10.56 6.52
N ASP A 241 -3.59 11.10 7.68
CA ASP A 241 -4.17 12.44 7.86
C ASP A 241 -3.09 13.56 7.74
N ASP A 242 -3.33 14.72 8.32
CA ASP A 242 -2.45 15.90 8.27
C ASP A 242 -1.23 15.82 9.21
N THR A 243 -1.05 14.71 9.92
CA THR A 243 0.11 14.47 10.81
C THR A 243 1.32 13.85 10.09
N GLN A 244 1.25 13.67 8.76
CA GLN A 244 2.27 13.04 7.93
C GLN A 244 2.55 13.86 6.65
N GLU A 245 3.59 13.51 5.89
CA GLU A 245 4.14 14.37 4.83
C GLU A 245 3.55 14.17 3.42
N LEU A 246 2.80 13.08 3.17
CA LEU A 246 2.26 12.72 1.85
C LEU A 246 0.92 13.43 1.57
N ASN A 247 0.75 13.95 0.35
CA ASN A 247 -0.55 14.45 -0.10
C ASN A 247 -1.39 13.31 -0.68
N TYR A 248 -2.01 12.51 0.18
CA TYR A 248 -2.80 11.35 -0.25
C TYR A 248 -3.94 11.69 -1.23
N PRO A 249 -4.71 12.78 -1.08
CA PRO A 249 -5.71 13.14 -2.09
C PRO A 249 -5.13 13.33 -3.49
N LEU A 250 -3.93 13.91 -3.63
CA LEU A 250 -3.26 14.06 -4.92
C LEU A 250 -2.76 12.70 -5.45
N VAL A 251 -2.20 11.88 -4.59
CA VAL A 251 -1.73 10.52 -4.96
C VAL A 251 -2.91 9.69 -5.47
N MET A 252 -4.04 9.67 -4.75
CA MET A 252 -5.24 8.93 -5.14
C MET A 252 -5.83 9.42 -6.46
N LYS A 253 -5.93 10.75 -6.67
CA LYS A 253 -6.34 11.32 -7.96
C LYS A 253 -5.43 10.87 -9.10
N THR A 254 -4.13 10.80 -8.83
CA THR A 254 -3.17 10.29 -9.82
C THR A 254 -3.45 8.83 -10.15
N ILE A 255 -3.65 7.97 -9.15
CA ILE A 255 -4.00 6.56 -9.36
C ILE A 255 -5.28 6.43 -10.20
N VAL A 256 -6.34 7.18 -9.89
CA VAL A 256 -7.58 7.19 -10.67
C VAL A 256 -7.33 7.62 -12.12
N GLN A 257 -6.51 8.65 -12.35
CA GLN A 257 -6.17 9.15 -13.69
C GLN A 257 -5.40 8.15 -14.55
N THR A 258 -4.68 7.19 -13.95
CA THR A 258 -4.02 6.10 -14.70
C THR A 258 -5.02 5.09 -15.28
N GLY A 259 -6.28 5.13 -14.86
CA GLY A 259 -7.29 4.13 -15.22
C GLY A 259 -7.22 2.85 -14.38
N PHE A 260 -6.44 2.83 -13.29
CA PHE A 260 -6.31 1.68 -12.39
C PHE A 260 -7.67 1.22 -11.87
N LYS A 261 -7.91 -0.10 -11.88
CA LYS A 261 -9.18 -0.74 -11.48
C LYS A 261 -9.01 -1.77 -10.35
N GLY A 262 -7.82 -1.86 -9.79
CA GLY A 262 -7.52 -2.73 -8.65
C GLY A 262 -7.90 -2.10 -7.31
N TYR A 263 -7.23 -2.54 -6.26
CA TYR A 263 -7.47 -2.08 -4.90
C TYR A 263 -6.32 -1.22 -4.37
N VAL A 264 -6.68 -0.28 -3.50
CA VAL A 264 -5.76 0.48 -2.66
C VAL A 264 -6.08 0.10 -1.22
N ALA A 265 -5.11 -0.51 -0.54
CA ALA A 265 -5.31 -0.98 0.83
C ALA A 265 -4.71 -0.03 1.87
N GLN A 266 -5.47 0.19 2.92
CA GLN A 266 -4.97 0.86 4.11
C GLN A 266 -4.04 -0.10 4.87
N GLU A 267 -2.76 0.26 4.96
CA GLU A 267 -1.74 -0.54 5.64
C GLU A 267 -0.96 0.30 6.66
N PHE A 268 -1.60 1.25 7.26
CA PHE A 268 -1.03 1.98 8.38
C PHE A 268 -1.33 1.34 9.73
N LEU A 269 -0.48 1.60 10.71
CA LEU A 269 -0.63 1.17 12.10
C LEU A 269 -1.32 2.28 12.90
N PRO A 270 -2.61 2.13 13.24
CA PRO A 270 -3.32 3.19 13.96
C PRO A 270 -2.65 3.49 15.31
N ALA A 271 -2.21 4.74 15.47
CA ALA A 271 -1.67 5.27 16.72
C ALA A 271 -2.76 5.82 17.64
N GLN A 272 -3.91 6.20 17.09
CA GLN A 272 -5.05 6.70 17.87
C GLN A 272 -5.78 5.56 18.59
N GLU A 273 -6.40 5.87 19.72
CA GLU A 273 -7.13 4.90 20.54
C GLU A 273 -8.27 4.22 19.76
N ASN A 274 -9.06 4.99 19.00
CA ASN A 274 -10.13 4.46 18.17
C ASN A 274 -9.62 4.06 16.78
N LYS A 275 -9.10 2.84 16.67
CA LYS A 275 -8.51 2.31 15.42
C LYS A 275 -9.48 2.27 14.25
N LEU A 276 -10.75 1.99 14.48
CA LEU A 276 -11.77 1.94 13.42
C LEU A 276 -12.11 3.33 12.90
N GLU A 277 -12.11 4.35 13.76
CA GLU A 277 -12.29 5.73 13.33
C GLU A 277 -11.09 6.22 12.50
N SER A 278 -9.86 5.84 12.91
CA SER A 278 -8.65 6.08 12.10
C SER A 278 -8.76 5.47 10.71
N LEU A 279 -9.19 4.20 10.64
CA LEU A 279 -9.43 3.51 9.36
C LEU A 279 -10.44 4.24 8.49
N LYS A 280 -11.58 4.62 9.07
CA LYS A 280 -12.64 5.35 8.37
C LYS A 280 -12.12 6.67 7.79
N LYS A 281 -11.38 7.44 8.57
CA LYS A 281 -10.73 8.68 8.11
C LYS A 281 -9.77 8.43 6.94
N GLY A 282 -8.93 7.40 7.04
CA GLY A 282 -8.03 6.99 5.97
C GLY A 282 -8.76 6.65 4.67
N VAL A 283 -9.85 5.88 4.75
CA VAL A 283 -10.70 5.57 3.59
C VAL A 283 -11.27 6.85 2.97
N LEU A 284 -11.80 7.77 3.78
CA LEU A 284 -12.38 9.03 3.28
C LEU A 284 -11.34 9.96 2.65
N ILE A 285 -10.11 10.00 3.17
CA ILE A 285 -8.99 10.75 2.56
C ILE A 285 -8.66 10.18 1.17
N CYS A 286 -8.73 8.86 1.00
CA CYS A 286 -8.46 8.19 -0.25
C CYS A 286 -9.64 8.19 -1.23
N ASP A 287 -10.85 8.55 -0.79
CA ASP A 287 -12.05 8.56 -1.64
C ASP A 287 -12.14 9.86 -2.45
N VAL A 288 -11.56 9.89 -3.65
CA VAL A 288 -11.38 11.08 -4.49
C VAL A 288 -12.27 11.09 -5.73
#